data_e8cf92df41de6e4a145179d9a553c279
#
_entry.id   e8cf92df41de6e4a145179d9a553c279
#
_cell.length_a   1.000
_cell.length_b   1.000
_cell.length_c   1.000
_cell.angle_alpha   90.00
_cell.angle_beta   90.00
_cell.angle_gamma   90.00
#
_symmetry.space_group_name_H-M   'P 1'
#
loop_
_entity.id
_entity.type
_entity.pdbx_description
1 polymer ?
#
loop_
_entity_poly.entity_id
_entity_poly.type
_entity_poly.pdbx_seq_one_letter_code
_entity_poly.pdbx_strand_id
1 'polypeptide(L)'
;VLGNSKILFYWDQSIGNNPPDGFKEGTLYTNSDINEAINGNKDIPVSITAMHGTHVGSICAQIANNAEFIIVRVGNRQTDIYSRSTEFMRAIKFILEKALELGKPIAINMSYGTNEGSHTGLSLFEQYIDDMCLYWKNNMVVAAGNNGNKGGHKRVDIKNSNEQIVEFVVGQSETVLNINIWPNFVDQFTITLIDSSNNRTQELSANNNEIST
;
A
#
# COMPACT_ATOMS: atom_id res chain seq x y z
N VAL A 1 -1.38 -33.01 -18.96
CA VAL A 1 -0.10 -32.44 -18.53
C VAL A 1 -0.35 -30.98 -18.28
N LEU A 2 -0.31 -30.54 -17.02
CA LEU A 2 -0.31 -29.13 -16.69
C LEU A 2 0.99 -28.53 -17.25
N GLY A 3 0.88 -27.47 -18.05
CA GLY A 3 2.05 -26.77 -18.59
C GLY A 3 2.86 -26.09 -17.47
N ASN A 4 4.06 -25.62 -17.78
CA ASN A 4 4.88 -24.87 -16.84
C ASN A 4 4.17 -23.58 -16.39
N SER A 5 4.39 -23.21 -15.13
CA SER A 5 3.91 -21.95 -14.58
C SER A 5 4.51 -20.75 -15.30
N LYS A 6 3.74 -19.72 -15.53
CA LYS A 6 4.22 -18.41 -16.02
C LYS A 6 4.77 -17.53 -14.90
N ILE A 7 4.67 -17.94 -13.64
CA ILE A 7 5.24 -17.22 -12.51
C ILE A 7 6.73 -17.55 -12.47
N LEU A 8 7.58 -16.55 -12.72
CA LEU A 8 9.03 -16.69 -12.67
C LEU A 8 9.56 -16.63 -11.25
N PHE A 9 8.99 -15.76 -10.44
CA PHE A 9 9.37 -15.56 -9.05
C PHE A 9 8.12 -15.29 -8.21
N TYR A 10 8.07 -15.90 -7.04
CA TYR A 10 7.13 -15.60 -5.99
C TYR A 10 7.87 -15.31 -4.69
N TRP A 11 7.80 -14.08 -4.21
CA TRP A 11 8.38 -13.69 -2.93
C TRP A 11 7.27 -13.45 -1.90
N ASP A 12 7.24 -14.28 -0.88
CA ASP A 12 6.37 -14.08 0.28
C ASP A 12 7.17 -13.40 1.39
N GLN A 13 6.90 -12.11 1.63
CA GLN A 13 7.58 -11.35 2.68
C GLN A 13 7.14 -11.75 4.09
N SER A 14 6.01 -12.43 4.24
CA SER A 14 5.40 -12.71 5.54
C SER A 14 5.88 -14.00 6.19
N ILE A 15 6.43 -14.93 5.45
CA ILE A 15 6.80 -16.26 5.95
C ILE A 15 8.21 -16.68 5.49
N GLY A 16 8.80 -17.56 6.30
CA GLY A 16 10.07 -18.19 5.95
C GLY A 16 11.31 -17.36 6.28
N ASN A 17 12.46 -17.88 5.90
CA ASN A 17 13.81 -17.32 6.14
C ASN A 17 14.76 -17.59 4.98
N ASN A 18 14.23 -17.69 3.76
CA ASN A 18 15.03 -17.80 2.55
C ASN A 18 14.74 -16.58 1.65
N PRO A 19 15.13 -15.37 2.09
CA PRO A 19 14.85 -14.14 1.36
C PRO A 19 15.63 -14.09 0.03
N PRO A 20 15.20 -13.26 -0.91
CA PRO A 20 16.01 -12.93 -2.09
C PRO A 20 17.33 -12.27 -1.67
N ASP A 21 18.33 -12.37 -2.52
CA ASP A 21 19.62 -11.70 -2.30
C ASP A 21 19.43 -10.18 -2.09
N GLY A 22 20.11 -9.65 -1.08
CA GLY A 22 20.00 -8.24 -0.69
C GLY A 22 18.80 -7.89 0.20
N PHE A 23 17.93 -8.85 0.52
CA PHE A 23 16.81 -8.70 1.44
C PHE A 23 16.98 -9.55 2.70
N LYS A 24 16.23 -9.26 3.74
CA LYS A 24 16.39 -9.90 5.07
C LYS A 24 15.16 -10.71 5.51
N GLU A 25 14.06 -10.62 4.78
CA GLU A 25 12.80 -11.24 5.19
C GLU A 25 12.14 -12.01 4.06
N GLY A 26 11.28 -12.91 4.47
CA GLY A 26 10.43 -13.68 3.57
C GLY A 26 11.10 -14.92 3.00
N THR A 27 10.45 -15.49 2.02
CA THR A 27 10.94 -16.63 1.24
C THR A 27 10.71 -16.39 -0.23
N LEU A 28 11.76 -16.56 -1.03
CA LEU A 28 11.70 -16.52 -2.47
C LEU A 28 11.51 -17.95 -3.02
N TYR A 29 10.54 -18.09 -3.90
CA TYR A 29 10.30 -19.29 -4.70
C TYR A 29 10.56 -18.97 -6.16
N THR A 30 11.37 -19.79 -6.80
CA THR A 30 11.69 -19.71 -8.23
C THR A 30 10.62 -20.41 -9.07
N ASN A 31 10.68 -20.25 -10.38
CA ASN A 31 9.81 -20.97 -11.30
C ASN A 31 9.93 -22.51 -11.14
N SER A 32 11.15 -23.02 -10.86
CA SER A 32 11.34 -24.45 -10.59
C SER A 32 10.57 -24.89 -9.34
N ASP A 33 10.70 -24.14 -8.24
CA ASP A 33 9.99 -24.45 -6.98
C ASP A 33 8.49 -24.49 -7.19
N ILE A 34 7.97 -23.54 -7.97
CA ILE A 34 6.54 -23.43 -8.25
C ILE A 34 6.06 -24.61 -9.11
N ASN A 35 6.84 -25.00 -10.12
CA ASN A 35 6.50 -26.16 -10.96
C ASN A 35 6.57 -27.47 -10.18
N GLU A 36 7.56 -27.62 -9.29
CA GLU A 36 7.62 -28.78 -8.36
C GLU A 36 6.38 -28.85 -7.46
N ALA A 37 5.93 -27.70 -6.96
CA ALA A 37 4.71 -27.64 -6.14
C ALA A 37 3.45 -28.00 -6.92
N ILE A 38 3.32 -27.50 -8.15
CA ILE A 38 2.20 -27.85 -9.05
C ILE A 38 2.15 -29.35 -9.32
N ASN A 39 3.34 -30.00 -9.42
CA ASN A 39 3.46 -31.44 -9.64
C ASN A 39 3.36 -32.27 -8.35
N GLY A 40 3.15 -31.64 -7.20
CA GLY A 40 3.03 -32.31 -5.90
C GLY A 40 4.35 -32.76 -5.28
N ASN A 41 5.49 -32.30 -5.79
CA ASN A 41 6.82 -32.70 -5.32
C ASN A 41 7.41 -31.73 -4.28
N LYS A 42 6.76 -30.58 -4.06
CA LYS A 42 7.17 -29.55 -3.11
C LYS A 42 5.96 -28.91 -2.48
N ASP A 43 6.05 -28.53 -1.23
CA ASP A 43 5.04 -27.73 -0.55
C ASP A 43 5.45 -26.25 -0.52
N ILE A 44 4.59 -25.39 -1.01
CA ILE A 44 4.72 -23.93 -0.88
C ILE A 44 3.59 -23.47 0.04
N PRO A 45 3.90 -22.99 1.26
CA PRO A 45 2.90 -22.49 2.16
C PRO A 45 2.16 -21.30 1.55
N VAL A 46 0.86 -21.44 1.33
CA VAL A 46 0.02 -20.37 0.82
C VAL A 46 -1.08 -20.04 1.82
N SER A 47 -1.28 -18.77 2.10
CA SER A 47 -2.45 -18.34 2.86
C SER A 47 -3.62 -18.15 1.92
N ILE A 48 -4.67 -18.92 2.13
CA ILE A 48 -5.92 -18.85 1.34
C ILE A 48 -6.96 -17.92 1.97
N THR A 49 -6.60 -17.19 3.03
CA THR A 49 -7.54 -16.34 3.78
C THR A 49 -8.06 -15.14 2.99
N ALA A 50 -7.35 -14.72 1.94
CA ALA A 50 -7.77 -13.62 1.09
C ALA A 50 -7.57 -13.96 -0.39
N MET A 51 -8.68 -14.09 -1.13
CA MET A 51 -8.69 -14.40 -2.57
C MET A 51 -8.36 -13.19 -3.47
N HIS A 52 -8.22 -11.98 -2.90
CA HIS A 52 -8.06 -10.74 -3.65
C HIS A 52 -6.84 -10.78 -4.60
N GLY A 53 -5.66 -11.17 -4.13
CA GLY A 53 -4.46 -11.25 -4.97
C GLY A 53 -4.60 -12.26 -6.11
N THR A 54 -5.23 -13.40 -5.86
CA THR A 54 -5.52 -14.41 -6.90
C THR A 54 -6.47 -13.85 -7.96
N HIS A 55 -7.51 -13.14 -7.54
CA HIS A 55 -8.46 -12.51 -8.45
C HIS A 55 -7.77 -11.44 -9.33
N VAL A 56 -7.01 -10.53 -8.73
CA VAL A 56 -6.26 -9.51 -9.45
C VAL A 56 -5.26 -10.14 -10.44
N GLY A 57 -4.48 -11.11 -9.99
CA GLY A 57 -3.50 -11.81 -10.83
C GLY A 57 -4.16 -12.56 -11.99
N SER A 58 -5.34 -13.16 -11.77
CA SER A 58 -6.06 -13.85 -12.83
C SER A 58 -6.58 -12.90 -13.91
N ILE A 59 -7.04 -11.69 -13.55
CA ILE A 59 -7.45 -10.67 -14.52
C ILE A 59 -6.26 -10.25 -15.37
N CYS A 60 -5.12 -9.97 -14.75
CA CYS A 60 -3.88 -9.63 -15.47
C CYS A 60 -3.49 -10.75 -16.44
N ALA A 61 -3.55 -12.01 -16.00
CA ALA A 61 -3.17 -13.17 -16.80
C ALA A 61 -4.11 -13.42 -17.98
N GLN A 62 -5.40 -13.09 -17.86
CA GLN A 62 -6.36 -13.21 -18.95
C GLN A 62 -6.11 -12.18 -20.07
N ILE A 63 -5.75 -10.95 -19.69
CA ILE A 63 -5.51 -9.87 -20.66
C ILE A 63 -4.11 -10.01 -21.27
N ALA A 64 -3.10 -10.25 -20.45
CA ALA A 64 -1.70 -10.41 -20.85
C ALA A 64 -1.32 -11.89 -20.92
N ASN A 65 -2.00 -12.65 -21.77
CA ASN A 65 -1.87 -14.11 -21.82
C ASN A 65 -0.48 -14.63 -22.21
N ASN A 66 0.39 -13.79 -22.78
CA ASN A 66 1.77 -14.12 -23.12
C ASN A 66 2.80 -13.53 -22.11
N ALA A 67 2.35 -12.81 -21.10
CA ALA A 67 3.25 -12.28 -20.10
C ALA A 67 3.69 -13.37 -19.09
N GLU A 68 4.87 -13.18 -18.56
CA GLU A 68 5.37 -13.87 -17.37
C GLU A 68 5.14 -13.01 -16.14
N PHE A 69 5.11 -13.61 -14.96
CA PHE A 69 4.73 -12.92 -13.74
C PHE A 69 5.84 -12.97 -12.69
N ILE A 70 6.01 -11.85 -12.00
CA ILE A 70 6.70 -11.76 -10.72
C ILE A 70 5.64 -11.39 -9.69
N ILE A 71 5.49 -12.19 -8.67
CA ILE A 71 4.47 -11.99 -7.63
C ILE A 71 5.17 -11.72 -6.30
N VAL A 72 4.74 -10.67 -5.62
CA VAL A 72 5.16 -10.39 -4.25
C VAL A 72 3.95 -10.33 -3.35
N ARG A 73 3.93 -11.20 -2.36
CA ARG A 73 3.01 -11.09 -1.24
C ARG A 73 3.63 -10.17 -0.21
N VAL A 74 3.07 -8.96 -0.12
CA VAL A 74 3.50 -7.94 0.83
C VAL A 74 2.97 -8.30 2.22
N GLY A 75 3.77 -8.14 3.24
CA GLY A 75 3.33 -8.36 4.61
C GLY A 75 4.48 -8.60 5.58
N ASN A 76 4.11 -8.58 6.87
CA ASN A 76 5.01 -8.88 7.97
C ASN A 76 4.54 -10.13 8.72
N ARG A 77 5.46 -10.85 9.32
CA ARG A 77 5.18 -12.03 10.18
C ARG A 77 4.39 -11.69 11.45
N GLN A 78 4.40 -10.43 11.85
CA GLN A 78 3.71 -9.99 13.03
C GLN A 78 2.29 -9.55 12.71
N THR A 79 1.44 -9.63 13.69
CA THR A 79 0.00 -9.40 13.68
C THR A 79 -0.46 -7.99 13.26
N ASP A 80 0.39 -7.24 12.61
CA ASP A 80 0.05 -5.92 12.08
C ASP A 80 -0.98 -6.08 10.96
N ILE A 81 -2.14 -5.52 11.19
CA ILE A 81 -3.28 -5.54 10.28
C ILE A 81 -2.95 -4.77 8.98
N TYR A 82 -1.91 -3.95 9.00
CA TYR A 82 -1.50 -3.08 7.89
C TYR A 82 -0.07 -3.36 7.46
N SER A 83 0.14 -3.46 6.16
CA SER A 83 1.48 -3.51 5.58
C SER A 83 2.12 -2.12 5.62
N ARG A 84 3.41 -2.06 5.95
CA ARG A 84 4.16 -0.80 6.02
C ARG A 84 4.59 -0.36 4.63
N SER A 85 4.71 0.94 4.40
CA SER A 85 5.21 1.48 3.12
C SER A 85 6.58 0.91 2.73
N THR A 86 7.45 0.63 3.70
CA THR A 86 8.77 0.02 3.47
C THR A 86 8.72 -1.39 2.90
N GLU A 87 7.64 -2.14 3.14
CA GLU A 87 7.45 -3.48 2.56
C GLU A 87 7.11 -3.36 1.07
N PHE A 88 6.30 -2.37 0.70
CA PHE A 88 6.03 -2.05 -0.70
C PHE A 88 7.28 -1.54 -1.42
N MET A 89 8.07 -0.65 -0.78
CA MET A 89 9.33 -0.19 -1.36
C MET A 89 10.27 -1.35 -1.67
N ARG A 90 10.41 -2.30 -0.75
CA ARG A 90 11.22 -3.51 -0.98
C ARG A 90 10.63 -4.40 -2.08
N ALA A 91 9.31 -4.53 -2.14
CA ALA A 91 8.65 -5.28 -3.20
C ALA A 91 8.93 -4.66 -4.58
N ILE A 92 8.77 -3.35 -4.72
CA ILE A 92 9.06 -2.62 -5.97
C ILE A 92 10.53 -2.80 -6.36
N LYS A 93 11.46 -2.59 -5.41
CA LYS A 93 12.90 -2.79 -5.65
C LYS A 93 13.19 -4.19 -6.18
N PHE A 94 12.71 -5.23 -5.50
CA PHE A 94 12.90 -6.61 -5.92
C PHE A 94 12.37 -6.86 -7.33
N ILE A 95 11.15 -6.41 -7.64
CA ILE A 95 10.51 -6.60 -8.94
C ILE A 95 11.35 -5.95 -10.05
N LEU A 96 11.83 -4.72 -9.82
CA LEU A 96 12.63 -3.99 -10.80
C LEU A 96 14.02 -4.61 -11.00
N GLU A 97 14.66 -5.08 -9.93
CA GLU A 97 15.94 -5.79 -10.01
C GLU A 97 15.80 -7.09 -10.81
N LYS A 98 14.73 -7.86 -10.59
CA LYS A 98 14.46 -9.08 -11.37
C LYS A 98 14.10 -8.77 -12.83
N ALA A 99 13.35 -7.71 -13.09
CA ALA A 99 13.07 -7.28 -14.46
C ALA A 99 14.34 -6.86 -15.21
N LEU A 100 15.23 -6.13 -14.53
CA LEU A 100 16.54 -5.74 -15.08
C LEU A 100 17.43 -6.96 -15.33
N GLU A 101 17.51 -7.89 -14.38
CA GLU A 101 18.24 -9.16 -14.52
C GLU A 101 17.76 -9.97 -15.72
N LEU A 102 16.46 -10.03 -15.95
CA LEU A 102 15.85 -10.70 -17.09
C LEU A 102 15.97 -9.91 -18.41
N GLY A 103 16.37 -8.64 -18.36
CA GLY A 103 16.42 -7.75 -19.52
C GLY A 103 15.05 -7.40 -20.11
N LYS A 104 13.97 -7.58 -19.34
CA LYS A 104 12.57 -7.43 -19.79
C LYS A 104 11.92 -6.16 -19.24
N PRO A 105 11.08 -5.46 -20.04
CA PRO A 105 10.22 -4.42 -19.51
C PRO A 105 9.17 -5.03 -18.56
N ILE A 106 8.65 -4.24 -17.62
CA ILE A 106 7.67 -4.71 -16.64
C ILE A 106 6.55 -3.70 -16.42
N ALA A 107 5.34 -4.21 -16.22
CA ALA A 107 4.21 -3.46 -15.69
C ALA A 107 3.95 -3.94 -14.25
N ILE A 108 3.96 -3.03 -13.29
CA ILE A 108 3.72 -3.33 -11.88
C ILE A 108 2.30 -2.90 -11.53
N ASN A 109 1.47 -3.86 -11.12
CA ASN A 109 0.13 -3.58 -10.63
C ASN A 109 0.12 -3.60 -9.09
N MET A 110 -0.34 -2.53 -8.49
CA MET A 110 -0.47 -2.37 -7.05
C MET A 110 -1.94 -2.10 -6.70
N SER A 111 -2.73 -3.19 -6.59
CA SER A 111 -4.13 -3.14 -6.16
C SER A 111 -4.24 -3.04 -4.64
N TYR A 112 -3.59 -2.03 -4.09
CA TYR A 112 -3.53 -1.75 -2.66
C TYR A 112 -3.60 -0.24 -2.45
N GLY A 113 -4.12 0.20 -1.31
CA GLY A 113 -4.18 1.61 -1.00
C GLY A 113 -4.65 1.87 0.43
N THR A 114 -4.48 3.11 0.86
CA THR A 114 -4.97 3.65 2.12
C THR A 114 -5.59 5.01 1.85
N ASN A 115 -6.50 5.43 2.73
CA ASN A 115 -7.05 6.79 2.71
C ASN A 115 -6.20 7.77 3.54
N GLU A 116 -5.13 7.27 4.17
CA GLU A 116 -4.24 8.09 4.99
C GLU A 116 -3.21 8.81 4.13
N GLY A 117 -2.81 9.98 4.56
CA GLY A 117 -1.79 10.77 3.90
C GLY A 117 -2.31 12.11 3.39
N SER A 118 -1.40 12.94 2.92
CA SER A 118 -1.70 14.32 2.47
C SER A 118 -2.42 14.39 1.13
N HIS A 119 -2.49 13.32 0.37
CA HIS A 119 -3.03 13.27 -1.00
C HIS A 119 -2.37 14.26 -1.96
N THR A 120 -1.11 14.60 -1.73
CA THR A 120 -0.35 15.60 -2.52
C THR A 120 0.71 14.99 -3.42
N GLY A 121 0.96 13.69 -3.31
CA GLY A 121 2.07 13.04 -4.02
C GLY A 121 3.45 13.32 -3.39
N LEU A 122 3.51 13.88 -2.18
CA LEU A 122 4.77 14.33 -1.56
C LEU A 122 5.22 13.46 -0.38
N SER A 123 4.52 12.37 -0.06
CA SER A 123 5.01 11.43 0.95
C SER A 123 6.28 10.73 0.45
N LEU A 124 7.12 10.25 1.38
CA LEU A 124 8.34 9.52 1.02
C LEU A 124 8.05 8.29 0.14
N PHE A 125 6.91 7.65 0.33
CA PHE A 125 6.53 6.50 -0.48
C PHE A 125 6.12 6.91 -1.89
N GLU A 126 5.38 7.99 -2.04
CA GLU A 126 4.99 8.53 -3.35
C GLU A 126 6.21 8.99 -4.15
N GLN A 127 7.12 9.74 -3.51
CA GLN A 127 8.40 10.13 -4.12
C GLN A 127 9.25 8.92 -4.51
N TYR A 128 9.29 7.88 -3.68
CA TYR A 128 9.98 6.64 -4.02
C TYR A 128 9.38 5.96 -5.26
N ILE A 129 8.06 5.94 -5.41
CA ILE A 129 7.40 5.41 -6.61
C ILE A 129 7.82 6.20 -7.84
N ASP A 130 7.81 7.52 -7.75
CA ASP A 130 8.21 8.41 -8.86
C ASP A 130 9.66 8.14 -9.28
N ASP A 131 10.58 8.04 -8.32
CA ASP A 131 11.99 7.72 -8.58
C ASP A 131 12.15 6.34 -9.23
N MET A 132 11.42 5.35 -8.74
CA MET A 132 11.49 3.99 -9.26
C MET A 132 10.90 3.86 -10.66
N CYS A 133 9.96 4.73 -11.05
CA CYS A 133 9.47 4.78 -12.43
C CYS A 133 10.57 5.17 -13.44
N LEU A 134 11.66 5.79 -13.00
CA LEU A 134 12.80 6.17 -13.83
C LEU A 134 13.92 5.11 -13.85
N TYR A 135 13.86 4.11 -12.98
CA TYR A 135 14.98 3.19 -12.77
C TYR A 135 15.18 2.19 -13.93
N TRP A 136 14.12 1.63 -14.48
CA TRP A 136 14.15 0.63 -15.55
C TRP A 136 12.92 0.81 -16.45
N LYS A 137 12.84 0.07 -17.53
CA LYS A 137 11.69 0.04 -18.45
C LYS A 137 10.44 -0.49 -17.74
N ASN A 138 9.79 0.35 -16.95
CA ASN A 138 8.65 -0.04 -16.14
C ASN A 138 7.48 0.92 -16.29
N ASN A 139 6.31 0.44 -15.86
CA ASN A 139 5.10 1.24 -15.68
C ASN A 139 4.40 0.78 -14.39
N MET A 140 4.08 1.70 -13.50
CA MET A 140 3.39 1.38 -12.24
C MET A 140 1.93 1.83 -12.32
N VAL A 141 1.04 0.94 -11.92
CA VAL A 141 -0.40 1.19 -11.87
C VAL A 141 -0.88 0.97 -10.44
N VAL A 142 -1.38 2.03 -9.82
CA VAL A 142 -1.86 2.04 -8.45
C VAL A 142 -3.37 2.20 -8.42
N ALA A 143 -4.04 1.46 -7.56
CA ALA A 143 -5.48 1.58 -7.39
C ALA A 143 -5.86 2.95 -6.80
N ALA A 144 -6.89 3.59 -7.35
CA ALA A 144 -7.42 4.85 -6.83
C ALA A 144 -8.25 4.71 -5.52
N GLY A 145 -8.50 3.47 -5.08
CA GLY A 145 -9.29 3.17 -3.88
C GLY A 145 -10.78 2.96 -4.15
N ASN A 146 -11.50 2.55 -3.10
CA ASN A 146 -12.91 2.14 -3.17
C ASN A 146 -13.83 3.04 -2.33
N ASN A 147 -13.33 4.13 -1.76
CA ASN A 147 -14.05 4.94 -0.77
C ASN A 147 -14.53 6.29 -1.30
N GLY A 148 -14.56 6.50 -2.63
CA GLY A 148 -14.95 7.77 -3.24
C GLY A 148 -16.36 8.27 -2.88
N ASN A 149 -17.25 7.37 -2.47
CA ASN A 149 -18.63 7.70 -2.04
C ASN A 149 -18.81 7.70 -0.51
N LYS A 150 -17.73 7.55 0.28
CA LYS A 150 -17.83 7.45 1.74
C LYS A 150 -17.77 8.80 2.46
N GLY A 151 -17.48 9.89 1.76
CA GLY A 151 -17.37 11.21 2.36
C GLY A 151 -16.24 11.38 3.38
N GLY A 152 -15.23 10.51 3.32
CA GLY A 152 -14.10 10.46 4.27
C GLY A 152 -13.00 11.48 3.99
N HIS A 153 -13.15 12.39 3.02
CA HIS A 153 -12.15 13.38 2.66
C HIS A 153 -12.79 14.75 2.43
N LYS A 154 -12.16 15.79 2.94
CA LYS A 154 -12.54 17.18 2.71
C LYS A 154 -11.32 18.07 2.50
N ARG A 155 -11.28 18.79 1.39
CA ARG A 155 -10.32 19.87 1.18
C ARG A 155 -10.92 21.19 1.66
N VAL A 156 -10.11 21.98 2.36
CA VAL A 156 -10.47 23.29 2.88
C VAL A 156 -9.39 24.28 2.52
N ASP A 157 -9.78 25.43 1.99
CA ASP A 157 -8.87 26.55 1.70
C ASP A 157 -9.12 27.67 2.72
N ILE A 158 -8.17 27.86 3.64
CA ILE A 158 -8.22 28.92 4.65
C ILE A 158 -7.48 30.14 4.09
N LYS A 159 -8.21 31.23 3.86
CA LYS A 159 -7.64 32.47 3.35
C LYS A 159 -7.70 33.58 4.41
N ASN A 160 -6.61 34.35 4.53
CA ASN A 160 -6.57 35.59 5.31
C ASN A 160 -7.04 35.46 6.76
N SER A 161 -6.58 34.46 7.48
CA SER A 161 -6.89 34.23 8.91
C SER A 161 -8.39 34.01 9.22
N ASN A 162 -9.16 33.53 8.27
CA ASN A 162 -10.57 33.21 8.47
C ASN A 162 -10.72 31.80 9.05
N GLU A 163 -11.66 31.66 9.96
CA GLU A 163 -12.11 30.37 10.47
C GLU A 163 -12.90 29.62 9.39
N GLN A 164 -12.69 28.31 9.30
CA GLN A 164 -13.47 27.41 8.46
C GLN A 164 -14.00 26.25 9.30
N ILE A 165 -15.29 26.01 9.21
CA ILE A 165 -15.94 24.91 9.91
C ILE A 165 -16.07 23.72 8.97
N VAL A 166 -15.61 22.56 9.44
CA VAL A 166 -15.80 21.28 8.76
C VAL A 166 -16.70 20.41 9.60
N GLU A 167 -17.90 20.15 9.10
CA GLU A 167 -18.85 19.25 9.75
C GLU A 167 -18.63 17.82 9.28
N PHE A 168 -18.71 16.87 10.19
CA PHE A 168 -18.65 15.43 9.92
C PHE A 168 -19.62 14.67 10.82
N VAL A 169 -19.99 13.49 10.41
CA VAL A 169 -20.91 12.62 11.14
C VAL A 169 -20.14 11.39 11.62
N VAL A 170 -20.25 11.11 12.92
CA VAL A 170 -19.73 9.89 13.53
C VAL A 170 -20.83 8.83 13.49
N GLY A 171 -20.53 7.66 12.92
CA GLY A 171 -21.48 6.54 12.87
C GLY A 171 -21.83 6.03 14.27
N GLN A 172 -23.04 5.53 14.46
CA GLN A 172 -23.54 5.06 15.77
C GLN A 172 -22.70 3.93 16.40
N SER A 173 -21.99 3.17 15.59
CA SER A 173 -21.18 2.03 16.04
C SER A 173 -19.69 2.36 16.13
N GLU A 174 -19.29 3.58 15.82
CA GLU A 174 -17.89 3.99 15.86
C GLU A 174 -17.47 4.29 17.30
N THR A 175 -16.47 3.58 17.77
CA THR A 175 -15.86 3.76 19.09
C THR A 175 -14.61 4.61 19.07
N VAL A 176 -14.01 4.79 17.91
CA VAL A 176 -12.79 5.57 17.69
C VAL A 176 -12.93 6.36 16.40
N LEU A 177 -12.59 7.64 16.45
CA LEU A 177 -12.52 8.52 15.30
C LEU A 177 -11.09 8.99 15.10
N ASN A 178 -10.52 8.71 13.92
CA ASN A 178 -9.24 9.23 13.51
C ASN A 178 -9.45 10.39 12.53
N ILE A 179 -8.99 11.57 12.90
CA ILE A 179 -9.01 12.76 12.04
C ILE A 179 -7.57 13.10 11.70
N ASN A 180 -7.21 12.96 10.41
CA ASN A 180 -5.90 13.32 9.90
C ASN A 180 -5.99 14.67 9.17
N ILE A 181 -5.21 15.65 9.60
CA ILE A 181 -5.21 16.99 9.03
C ILE A 181 -3.83 17.26 8.44
N TRP A 182 -3.81 17.57 7.16
CA TRP A 182 -2.59 17.75 6.37
C TRP A 182 -2.51 19.17 5.82
N PRO A 183 -1.88 20.11 6.55
CA PRO A 183 -1.62 21.47 6.04
C PRO A 183 -0.40 21.49 5.13
N ASN A 184 -0.20 22.61 4.43
CA ASN A 184 1.11 22.90 3.88
C ASN A 184 2.12 23.15 5.00
N PHE A 185 3.36 22.79 4.77
CA PHE A 185 4.42 22.87 5.79
C PHE A 185 4.62 24.29 6.36
N VAL A 186 4.36 25.32 5.58
CA VAL A 186 4.53 26.73 5.97
C VAL A 186 3.33 27.33 6.67
N ASP A 187 2.18 26.65 6.67
CA ASP A 187 0.94 27.18 7.23
C ASP A 187 0.91 27.00 8.76
N GLN A 188 0.48 28.04 9.45
CA GLN A 188 0.21 28.01 10.87
C GLN A 188 -1.29 28.16 11.11
N PHE A 189 -1.89 27.23 11.84
CA PHE A 189 -3.30 27.23 12.13
C PHE A 189 -3.56 26.57 13.50
N THR A 190 -4.74 26.79 14.03
CA THR A 190 -5.24 26.12 15.22
C THR A 190 -6.49 25.31 14.87
N ILE A 191 -6.76 24.29 15.65
CA ILE A 191 -7.90 23.40 15.48
C ILE A 191 -8.67 23.36 16.79
N THR A 192 -9.97 23.45 16.70
CA THR A 192 -10.90 23.23 17.82
C THR A 192 -11.91 22.20 17.39
N LEU A 193 -12.11 21.15 18.17
CA LEU A 193 -13.22 20.22 17.97
C LEU A 193 -14.44 20.73 18.74
N ILE A 194 -15.60 20.65 18.10
CA ILE A 194 -16.88 21.09 18.66
C ILE A 194 -17.85 19.92 18.59
N ASP A 195 -18.41 19.52 19.72
CA ASP A 195 -19.41 18.45 19.75
C ASP A 195 -20.81 18.97 19.37
N SER A 196 -21.76 18.06 19.24
CA SER A 196 -23.16 18.38 18.93
C SER A 196 -23.88 19.23 20.01
N SER A 197 -23.29 19.33 21.20
CA SER A 197 -23.80 20.15 22.32
C SER A 197 -23.09 21.50 22.44
N ASN A 198 -22.25 21.85 21.45
CA ASN A 198 -21.42 23.06 21.44
C ASN A 198 -20.30 23.09 22.50
N ASN A 199 -19.95 21.97 23.10
CA ASN A 199 -18.73 21.90 23.91
C ASN A 199 -17.51 21.96 22.99
N ARG A 200 -16.50 22.72 23.41
CA ARG A 200 -15.30 22.95 22.64
C ARG A 200 -14.09 22.33 23.34
N THR A 201 -13.21 21.71 22.57
CA THR A 201 -11.89 21.34 23.10
C THR A 201 -11.03 22.59 23.29
N GLN A 202 -9.94 22.44 23.99
CA GLN A 202 -8.84 23.42 23.95
C GLN A 202 -8.35 23.58 22.49
N GLU A 203 -7.85 24.75 22.14
CA GLU A 203 -7.19 24.97 20.86
C GLU A 203 -5.94 24.13 20.72
N LEU A 204 -5.86 23.43 19.61
CA LEU A 204 -4.73 22.62 19.21
C LEU A 204 -3.91 23.38 18.18
N SER A 205 -2.61 23.51 18.38
CA SER A 205 -1.71 24.07 17.40
C SER A 205 -0.60 23.08 17.07
N ALA A 206 0.02 23.22 15.91
CA ALA A 206 1.13 22.38 15.49
C ALA A 206 2.33 22.41 16.47
N ASN A 207 2.40 23.40 17.34
CA ASN A 207 3.45 23.57 18.35
C ASN A 207 3.09 22.98 19.72
N ASN A 208 1.87 22.55 19.94
CA ASN A 208 1.44 21.94 21.19
C ASN A 208 1.50 20.43 21.06
N ASN A 209 2.55 19.83 21.57
CA ASN A 209 2.86 18.41 21.38
C ASN A 209 2.07 17.46 22.27
N GLU A 210 1.19 17.89 23.15
CA GLU A 210 0.45 16.97 24.00
C GLU A 210 -0.97 17.43 24.25
N ILE A 211 -1.92 16.52 24.00
CA ILE A 211 -3.24 16.60 24.58
C ILE A 211 -3.60 15.25 25.11
N SER A 212 -3.57 15.15 26.42
CA SER A 212 -4.26 14.11 27.14
C SER A 212 -5.64 14.61 27.51
N THR A 213 -6.66 13.88 27.11
CA THR A 213 -8.02 13.99 27.67
C THR A 213 -8.12 13.21 28.96
#